data_939abcf8b9b1dd1bbc2c08fb5013292e
#
_entry.id   939abcf8b9b1dd1bbc2c08fb5013292e
#
_cell.length_a   1.000
_cell.length_b   1.000
_cell.length_c   1.000
_cell.angle_alpha   90.00
_cell.angle_beta   90.00
_cell.angle_gamma   90.00
#
_symmetry.space_group_name_H-M   'P 1'
#
loop_
_entity.id
_entity.type
_entity.pdbx_description
1 polymer ?
#
loop_
_entity_poly.entity_id
_entity_poly.type
_entity_poly.pdbx_seq_one_letter_code
_entity_poly.pdbx_strand_id
1 'polypeptide(L)'
;FIGEDNIYFYAIAQTGVFTGLQAPKGEVPDMKKVHLSHIIANRHLLYMDTKASSSSELKPPMADELLHYYTKDQLRMHFMSLGLSSKSVGFKPQVFMKKEDQIGVDMVLKDGNLITNVYNRLIRTCFYAIQNNCDGKIPKGDVSEQIRLMTEKTVLDYERYMYNHEFHRISYVLDSFIRSINKYWVNNVKI
;
A
#
# COMPACT_ATOMS: atom_id res chain seq x y z
N PHE A 1 -1.19 -11.83 -7.57
CA PHE A 1 -2.03 -11.67 -6.37
C PHE A 1 -3.41 -12.24 -6.64
N ILE A 2 -3.91 -13.05 -5.73
CA ILE A 2 -5.24 -13.71 -5.82
C ILE A 2 -5.94 -13.64 -4.47
N GLY A 3 -7.28 -13.74 -4.45
CA GLY A 3 -8.03 -14.00 -3.23
C GLY A 3 -7.81 -15.43 -2.73
N GLU A 4 -7.82 -15.64 -1.42
CA GLU A 4 -7.61 -16.97 -0.82
C GLU A 4 -8.60 -18.02 -1.33
N ASP A 5 -9.81 -17.63 -1.73
CA ASP A 5 -10.82 -18.54 -2.31
C ASP A 5 -10.39 -19.15 -3.64
N ASN A 6 -9.44 -18.51 -4.33
CA ASN A 6 -9.00 -18.92 -5.67
C ASN A 6 -7.67 -19.72 -5.65
N ILE A 7 -7.09 -19.97 -4.47
CA ILE A 7 -5.81 -20.69 -4.36
C ILE A 7 -5.86 -22.03 -5.06
N TYR A 8 -6.94 -22.79 -4.90
CA TYR A 8 -7.09 -24.08 -5.54
C TYR A 8 -6.95 -23.98 -7.07
N PHE A 9 -7.62 -23.04 -7.70
CA PHE A 9 -7.61 -22.90 -9.15
C PHE A 9 -6.25 -22.52 -9.70
N TYR A 10 -5.51 -21.66 -9.02
CA TYR A 10 -4.22 -21.17 -9.50
C TYR A 10 -3.04 -22.01 -9.02
N ALA A 11 -3.04 -22.49 -7.78
CA ALA A 11 -1.95 -23.27 -7.24
C ALA A 11 -2.00 -24.76 -7.66
N ILE A 12 -3.17 -25.34 -7.78
CA ILE A 12 -3.34 -26.77 -8.05
C ILE A 12 -3.83 -27.01 -9.48
N ALA A 13 -5.02 -26.52 -9.85
CA ALA A 13 -5.62 -26.83 -11.14
C ALA A 13 -4.81 -26.25 -12.31
N GLN A 14 -4.44 -24.98 -12.28
CA GLN A 14 -3.65 -24.34 -13.33
C GLN A 14 -2.26 -24.97 -13.45
N THR A 15 -1.60 -25.23 -12.33
CA THR A 15 -0.30 -25.92 -12.31
C THR A 15 -0.40 -27.32 -12.90
N GLY A 16 -1.45 -28.08 -12.58
CA GLY A 16 -1.69 -29.39 -13.14
C GLY A 16 -1.89 -29.37 -14.65
N VAL A 17 -2.69 -28.40 -15.15
CA VAL A 17 -2.90 -28.22 -16.60
C VAL A 17 -1.60 -27.86 -17.31
N PHE A 18 -0.84 -26.89 -16.81
CA PHE A 18 0.44 -26.51 -17.45
C PHE A 18 1.47 -27.62 -17.42
N THR A 19 1.54 -28.37 -16.32
CA THR A 19 2.41 -29.55 -16.24
C THR A 19 2.03 -30.61 -17.26
N GLY A 20 0.74 -30.88 -17.41
CA GLY A 20 0.25 -31.83 -18.41
C GLY A 20 0.51 -31.39 -19.86
N LEU A 21 0.43 -30.09 -20.16
CA LEU A 21 0.69 -29.54 -21.48
C LEU A 21 2.18 -29.59 -21.89
N GLN A 22 3.09 -29.65 -20.92
CA GLN A 22 4.53 -29.71 -21.17
C GLN A 22 5.04 -31.14 -21.42
N ALA A 23 4.23 -32.15 -21.12
CA ALA A 23 4.59 -33.53 -21.37
C ALA A 23 4.07 -34.02 -22.72
N PRO A 24 4.88 -34.75 -23.51
CA PRO A 24 4.37 -35.50 -24.65
C PRO A 24 3.26 -36.47 -24.22
N LYS A 25 2.32 -36.72 -25.13
CA LYS A 25 1.17 -37.59 -24.83
C LYS A 25 1.62 -38.96 -24.37
N GLY A 26 1.25 -39.32 -23.14
CA GLY A 26 1.60 -40.62 -22.53
C GLY A 26 2.93 -40.65 -21.75
N GLU A 27 3.62 -39.51 -21.65
CA GLU A 27 4.84 -39.41 -20.84
C GLU A 27 4.56 -38.70 -19.50
N VAL A 28 5.42 -38.93 -18.52
CA VAL A 28 5.41 -38.24 -17.24
C VAL A 28 6.13 -36.90 -17.38
N PRO A 29 5.53 -35.77 -16.97
CA PRO A 29 6.19 -34.48 -17.04
C PRO A 29 7.51 -34.43 -16.26
N ASP A 30 8.52 -33.82 -16.84
CA ASP A 30 9.77 -33.51 -16.13
C ASP A 30 9.55 -32.32 -15.20
N MET A 31 9.35 -32.56 -13.92
CA MET A 31 9.09 -31.54 -12.91
C MET A 31 10.19 -30.48 -12.78
N LYS A 32 11.41 -30.77 -13.25
CA LYS A 32 12.50 -29.78 -13.27
C LYS A 32 12.30 -28.69 -14.34
N LYS A 33 11.48 -28.96 -15.34
CA LYS A 33 11.13 -28.02 -16.42
C LYS A 33 9.85 -27.24 -16.15
N VAL A 34 9.13 -27.59 -15.09
CA VAL A 34 7.88 -26.92 -14.73
C VAL A 34 8.20 -25.65 -13.95
N HIS A 35 7.89 -24.50 -14.55
CA HIS A 35 8.01 -23.20 -13.88
C HIS A 35 6.74 -22.93 -13.07
N LEU A 36 6.85 -23.04 -11.75
CA LEU A 36 5.75 -22.69 -10.84
C LEU A 36 5.70 -21.18 -10.61
N SER A 37 4.51 -20.61 -10.72
CA SER A 37 4.29 -19.21 -10.40
C SER A 37 4.37 -18.96 -8.89
N HIS A 38 4.97 -17.84 -8.50
CA HIS A 38 4.90 -17.38 -7.12
C HIS A 38 3.50 -16.82 -6.85
N ILE A 39 2.74 -17.48 -5.98
CA ILE A 39 1.35 -17.13 -5.68
C ILE A 39 1.29 -16.38 -4.35
N ILE A 40 0.72 -15.18 -4.40
CA ILE A 40 0.49 -14.36 -3.21
C ILE A 40 -1.02 -14.23 -3.04
N ALA A 41 -1.52 -14.82 -1.96
CA ALA A 41 -2.94 -14.80 -1.65
C ALA A 41 -3.28 -13.70 -0.64
N ASN A 42 -4.34 -12.95 -0.94
CA ASN A 42 -4.92 -12.00 0.00
C ASN A 42 -6.11 -12.64 0.72
N ARG A 43 -6.25 -12.30 1.99
CA ARG A 43 -7.46 -12.55 2.78
C ARG A 43 -8.60 -11.66 2.31
N HIS A 44 -9.78 -11.83 2.89
CA HIS A 44 -10.97 -11.09 2.49
C HIS A 44 -10.94 -9.64 2.93
N LEU A 45 -11.35 -8.76 2.01
CA LEU A 45 -11.81 -7.43 2.35
C LEU A 45 -13.29 -7.52 2.72
N LEU A 46 -13.62 -7.19 3.96
CA LEU A 46 -14.97 -7.25 4.48
C LEU A 46 -15.62 -5.87 4.39
N TYR A 47 -16.67 -5.73 3.60
CA TYR A 47 -17.43 -4.48 3.58
C TYR A 47 -18.42 -4.46 4.74
N MET A 48 -18.31 -3.45 5.61
CA MET A 48 -19.12 -3.36 6.85
C MET A 48 -19.10 -4.67 7.65
N ASP A 49 -17.90 -5.26 7.82
CA ASP A 49 -17.64 -6.54 8.50
C ASP A 49 -18.27 -7.79 7.87
N THR A 50 -18.88 -7.66 6.72
CA THR A 50 -19.47 -8.79 5.98
C THR A 50 -18.69 -9.08 4.70
N LYS A 51 -18.58 -10.38 4.36
CA LYS A 51 -17.98 -10.76 3.08
C LYS A 51 -18.85 -10.23 1.94
N ALA A 52 -18.25 -9.44 1.06
CA ALA A 52 -18.93 -8.95 -0.13
C ALA A 52 -19.29 -10.13 -1.05
N SER A 53 -20.57 -10.22 -1.41
CA SER A 53 -21.08 -11.21 -2.36
C SER A 53 -22.02 -10.54 -3.34
N SER A 54 -22.03 -11.01 -4.58
CA SER A 54 -22.96 -10.53 -5.61
C SER A 54 -24.42 -10.79 -5.25
N SER A 55 -24.67 -11.78 -4.38
CA SER A 55 -26.01 -12.15 -3.89
C SER A 55 -26.38 -11.51 -2.55
N SER A 56 -25.47 -10.74 -1.93
CA SER A 56 -25.80 -10.06 -0.66
C SER A 56 -26.65 -8.80 -0.90
N GLU A 57 -27.53 -8.48 0.05
CA GLU A 57 -28.29 -7.23 0.04
C GLU A 57 -27.39 -6.01 0.16
N LEU A 58 -26.35 -6.12 1.00
CA LEU A 58 -25.35 -5.06 1.18
C LEU A 58 -24.24 -5.20 0.15
N LYS A 59 -24.26 -4.34 -0.86
CA LYS A 59 -23.24 -4.28 -1.90
C LYS A 59 -22.18 -3.25 -1.53
N PRO A 60 -20.87 -3.57 -1.70
CA PRO A 60 -19.82 -2.57 -1.55
C PRO A 60 -19.96 -1.50 -2.66
N PRO A 61 -19.60 -0.24 -2.36
CA PRO A 61 -19.60 0.82 -3.35
C PRO A 61 -18.59 0.49 -4.47
N MET A 62 -18.92 0.92 -5.67
CA MET A 62 -18.01 0.82 -6.80
C MET A 62 -16.85 1.81 -6.66
N ALA A 63 -15.76 1.57 -7.38
CA ALA A 63 -14.57 2.41 -7.29
C ALA A 63 -14.82 3.88 -7.70
N ASP A 64 -15.68 4.11 -8.69
CA ASP A 64 -16.10 5.43 -9.14
C ASP A 64 -16.96 6.15 -8.09
N GLU A 65 -17.84 5.46 -7.39
CA GLU A 65 -18.59 6.02 -6.26
C GLU A 65 -17.68 6.47 -5.12
N LEU A 66 -16.66 5.67 -4.79
CA LEU A 66 -15.66 6.04 -3.78
C LEU A 66 -14.87 7.29 -4.17
N LEU A 67 -14.61 7.49 -5.47
CA LEU A 67 -13.87 8.66 -5.96
C LEU A 67 -14.63 9.99 -5.86
N HIS A 68 -15.93 9.96 -5.59
CA HIS A 68 -16.68 11.18 -5.24
C HIS A 68 -16.35 11.72 -3.85
N TYR A 69 -15.82 10.86 -2.96
CA TYR A 69 -15.56 11.19 -1.56
C TYR A 69 -14.07 11.18 -1.20
N TYR A 70 -13.28 10.38 -1.90
CA TYR A 70 -11.85 10.18 -1.62
C TYR A 70 -11.02 10.38 -2.88
N THR A 71 -9.79 10.83 -2.72
CA THR A 71 -8.83 10.84 -3.82
C THR A 71 -8.29 9.43 -4.09
N LYS A 72 -7.78 9.20 -5.30
CA LYS A 72 -7.12 7.93 -5.66
C LYS A 72 -6.00 7.57 -4.68
N ASP A 73 -5.21 8.57 -4.29
CA ASP A 73 -4.06 8.35 -3.41
C ASP A 73 -4.49 8.00 -1.98
N GLN A 74 -5.58 8.60 -1.48
CA GLN A 74 -6.15 8.24 -0.19
C GLN A 74 -6.63 6.79 -0.17
N LEU A 75 -7.38 6.36 -1.20
CA LEU A 75 -7.86 4.98 -1.31
C LEU A 75 -6.70 3.99 -1.44
N ARG A 76 -5.73 4.27 -2.30
CA ARG A 76 -4.58 3.40 -2.49
C ARG A 76 -3.75 3.26 -1.21
N MET A 77 -3.51 4.37 -0.52
CA MET A 77 -2.80 4.35 0.75
C MET A 77 -3.53 3.54 1.81
N HIS A 78 -4.86 3.73 1.91
CA HIS A 78 -5.68 2.95 2.82
C HIS A 78 -5.62 1.45 2.51
N PHE A 79 -5.89 1.03 1.27
CA PHE A 79 -5.84 -0.38 0.90
C PHE A 79 -4.45 -1.01 1.09
N MET A 80 -3.39 -0.25 0.84
CA MET A 80 -2.03 -0.72 1.09
C MET A 80 -1.76 -0.93 2.57
N SER A 81 -2.37 -0.13 3.47
CA SER A 81 -2.17 -0.21 4.92
C SER A 81 -2.92 -1.36 5.61
N LEU A 82 -3.91 -1.97 4.93
CA LEU A 82 -4.81 -2.96 5.56
C LEU A 82 -4.16 -4.28 5.97
N GLY A 83 -3.05 -4.68 5.33
CA GLY A 83 -2.37 -5.93 5.67
C GLY A 83 -3.15 -7.20 5.29
N LEU A 84 -3.84 -7.17 4.16
CA LEU A 84 -4.68 -8.27 3.65
C LEU A 84 -3.91 -9.57 3.40
N SER A 85 -2.59 -9.54 3.30
CA SER A 85 -1.76 -10.76 3.19
C SER A 85 -1.78 -11.62 4.45
N SER A 86 -2.11 -11.04 5.61
CA SER A 86 -2.05 -11.72 6.91
C SER A 86 -3.42 -12.00 7.53
N LYS A 87 -4.42 -11.16 7.28
CA LYS A 87 -5.74 -11.25 7.89
C LYS A 87 -6.83 -10.64 7.02
N SER A 88 -8.07 -11.09 7.24
CA SER A 88 -9.26 -10.40 6.71
C SER A 88 -9.47 -9.10 7.46
N VAL A 89 -9.80 -8.02 6.74
CA VAL A 89 -9.92 -6.67 7.30
C VAL A 89 -11.22 -6.02 6.84
N GLY A 90 -11.86 -5.31 7.77
CA GLY A 90 -13.05 -4.52 7.49
C GLY A 90 -12.73 -3.24 6.71
N PHE A 91 -13.48 -2.97 5.66
CA PHE A 91 -13.52 -1.71 4.95
C PHE A 91 -14.82 -0.99 5.30
N LYS A 92 -14.72 0.11 6.04
CA LYS A 92 -15.86 0.86 6.60
C LYS A 92 -15.72 2.34 6.27
N PRO A 93 -15.94 2.74 5.01
CA PRO A 93 -15.89 4.15 4.63
C PRO A 93 -17.08 4.88 5.27
N GLN A 94 -16.80 5.84 6.14
CA GLN A 94 -17.83 6.50 6.95
C GLN A 94 -18.89 7.25 6.12
N VAL A 95 -18.53 7.70 4.92
CA VAL A 95 -19.45 8.38 4.02
C VAL A 95 -20.66 7.54 3.59
N PHE A 96 -20.56 6.20 3.69
CA PHE A 96 -21.64 5.26 3.40
C PHE A 96 -22.32 4.71 4.66
N MET A 97 -21.92 5.18 5.85
CA MET A 97 -22.54 4.81 7.11
C MET A 97 -23.63 5.83 7.49
N LYS A 98 -24.61 5.40 8.24
CA LYS A 98 -25.58 6.33 8.84
C LYS A 98 -24.86 7.25 9.82
N LYS A 99 -25.31 8.49 9.95
CA LYS A 99 -24.67 9.51 10.83
C LYS A 99 -24.51 9.03 12.28
N GLU A 100 -25.47 8.27 12.77
CA GLU A 100 -25.49 7.68 14.12
C GLU A 100 -24.40 6.62 14.33
N ASP A 101 -23.98 5.94 13.24
CA ASP A 101 -22.97 4.88 13.26
C ASP A 101 -21.55 5.42 12.98
N GLN A 102 -21.41 6.69 12.60
CA GLN A 102 -20.12 7.31 12.32
C GLN A 102 -19.40 7.64 13.63
N ILE A 103 -18.37 6.87 13.94
CA ILE A 103 -17.59 7.03 15.17
C ILE A 103 -16.14 7.37 14.82
N GLY A 104 -15.64 8.47 15.37
CA GLY A 104 -14.24 8.85 15.26
C GLY A 104 -13.87 9.41 13.89
N VAL A 105 -12.66 9.12 13.43
CA VAL A 105 -12.11 9.61 12.16
C VAL A 105 -12.25 8.53 11.09
N ASP A 106 -12.70 8.94 9.89
CA ASP A 106 -12.72 8.06 8.73
C ASP A 106 -11.31 7.49 8.45
N MET A 107 -11.20 6.16 8.43
CA MET A 107 -9.92 5.48 8.33
C MET A 107 -9.24 5.71 6.98
N VAL A 108 -10.01 5.88 5.90
CA VAL A 108 -9.48 6.21 4.56
C VAL A 108 -8.79 7.57 4.60
N LEU A 109 -9.42 8.57 5.22
CA LEU A 109 -8.86 9.90 5.38
C LEU A 109 -7.67 9.90 6.34
N LYS A 110 -7.73 9.11 7.42
CA LYS A 110 -6.64 8.98 8.37
C LYS A 110 -5.38 8.41 7.73
N ASP A 111 -5.52 7.31 7.01
CA ASP A 111 -4.38 6.66 6.33
C ASP A 111 -3.85 7.54 5.19
N GLY A 112 -4.74 8.19 4.45
CA GLY A 112 -4.38 9.14 3.40
C GLY A 112 -3.70 10.42 3.90
N ASN A 113 -3.83 10.75 5.19
CA ASN A 113 -3.23 11.93 5.80
C ASN A 113 -1.70 11.99 5.67
N LEU A 114 -1.04 10.83 5.61
CA LEU A 114 0.40 10.77 5.37
C LEU A 114 0.78 11.52 4.08
N ILE A 115 0.05 11.27 3.00
CA ILE A 115 0.32 11.90 1.70
C ILE A 115 -0.21 13.34 1.68
N THR A 116 -1.47 13.55 2.05
CA THR A 116 -2.15 14.83 1.85
C THR A 116 -1.63 15.93 2.76
N ASN A 117 -1.28 15.62 4.00
CA ASN A 117 -0.88 16.62 4.98
C ASN A 117 0.60 16.52 5.39
N VAL A 118 1.11 15.33 5.65
CA VAL A 118 2.48 15.20 6.16
C VAL A 118 3.51 15.37 5.05
N TYR A 119 3.42 14.55 4.02
CA TYR A 119 4.35 14.57 2.90
C TYR A 119 4.27 15.85 2.08
N ASN A 120 3.07 16.23 1.64
CA ASN A 120 2.87 17.43 0.84
C ASN A 120 3.26 18.70 1.60
N ARG A 121 3.03 18.75 2.92
CA ARG A 121 3.46 19.90 3.73
C ARG A 121 4.98 20.01 3.78
N LEU A 122 5.69 18.89 3.98
CA LEU A 122 7.15 18.88 4.00
C LEU A 122 7.72 19.36 2.65
N ILE A 123 7.23 18.80 1.54
CA ILE A 123 7.65 19.19 0.19
C ILE A 123 7.40 20.68 -0.05
N ARG A 124 6.20 21.18 0.24
CA ARG A 124 5.90 22.62 0.09
C ARG A 124 6.85 23.48 0.91
N THR A 125 7.14 23.10 2.15
CA THR A 125 8.07 23.84 3.01
C THR A 125 9.45 23.92 2.37
N CYS A 126 9.96 22.82 1.81
CA CYS A 126 11.24 22.81 1.10
C CYS A 126 11.20 23.70 -0.15
N PHE A 127 10.16 23.59 -0.97
CA PHE A 127 10.04 24.44 -2.17
C PHE A 127 9.94 25.93 -1.84
N TYR A 128 9.15 26.33 -0.87
CA TYR A 128 9.06 27.73 -0.44
C TYR A 128 10.39 28.25 0.12
N ALA A 129 11.10 27.43 0.89
CA ALA A 129 12.41 27.81 1.40
C ALA A 129 13.41 28.04 0.26
N ILE A 130 13.46 27.17 -0.73
CA ILE A 130 14.34 27.31 -1.91
C ILE A 130 13.92 28.55 -2.73
N GLN A 131 12.63 28.75 -2.95
CA GLN A 131 12.13 29.89 -3.71
C GLN A 131 12.48 31.22 -3.04
N ASN A 132 12.28 31.30 -1.73
CA ASN A 132 12.43 32.57 -1.01
C ASN A 132 13.90 32.89 -0.65
N ASN A 133 14.76 31.89 -0.50
CA ASN A 133 16.11 32.10 0.05
C ASN A 133 17.23 31.69 -0.93
N CYS A 134 16.91 31.04 -2.05
CA CYS A 134 17.90 30.51 -2.99
C CYS A 134 17.55 30.81 -4.44
N ASP A 135 16.77 31.86 -4.70
CA ASP A 135 16.32 32.26 -6.06
C ASP A 135 15.74 31.09 -6.88
N GLY A 136 15.02 30.18 -6.22
CA GLY A 136 14.43 28.99 -6.85
C GLY A 136 15.45 27.91 -7.27
N LYS A 137 16.72 28.04 -6.91
CA LYS A 137 17.77 27.09 -7.27
C LYS A 137 18.15 26.26 -6.05
N ILE A 138 18.24 24.95 -6.23
CA ILE A 138 18.76 24.08 -5.16
C ILE A 138 20.23 24.42 -4.90
N PRO A 139 20.59 24.85 -3.68
CA PRO A 139 21.97 25.19 -3.34
C PRO A 139 22.89 23.95 -3.46
N LYS A 140 24.12 24.18 -3.90
CA LYS A 140 25.13 23.15 -3.88
C LYS A 140 25.52 22.83 -2.45
N GLY A 141 25.60 21.57 -2.11
CA GLY A 141 25.99 21.09 -0.79
C GLY A 141 25.89 19.57 -0.70
N ASP A 142 26.50 19.03 0.32
CA ASP A 142 26.45 17.60 0.60
C ASP A 142 25.26 17.27 1.51
N VAL A 143 24.71 16.09 1.31
CA VAL A 143 23.67 15.55 2.18
C VAL A 143 24.31 15.21 3.53
N SER A 144 23.73 15.69 4.64
CA SER A 144 24.26 15.36 5.96
C SER A 144 24.29 13.85 6.20
N GLU A 145 25.32 13.40 6.94
CA GLU A 145 25.51 11.98 7.26
C GLU A 145 24.26 11.38 7.94
N GLN A 146 23.63 12.14 8.82
CA GLN A 146 22.40 11.70 9.49
C GLN A 146 21.27 11.41 8.50
N ILE A 147 21.06 12.27 7.50
CA ILE A 147 20.04 12.07 6.46
C ILE A 147 20.42 10.88 5.59
N ARG A 148 21.69 10.75 5.21
CA ARG A 148 22.17 9.64 4.38
C ARG A 148 21.90 8.30 5.06
N LEU A 149 22.32 8.11 6.31
CA LEU A 149 22.12 6.87 7.06
C LEU A 149 20.63 6.54 7.27
N MET A 150 19.83 7.57 7.57
CA MET A 150 18.38 7.39 7.72
C MET A 150 17.73 6.97 6.41
N THR A 151 18.14 7.52 5.28
CA THR A 151 17.64 7.17 3.95
C THR A 151 18.03 5.75 3.58
N GLU A 152 19.30 5.38 3.74
CA GLU A 152 19.80 4.03 3.47
C GLU A 152 19.03 2.97 4.26
N LYS A 153 18.85 3.18 5.56
CA LYS A 153 18.04 2.28 6.39
C LYS A 153 16.60 2.18 5.89
N THR A 154 16.00 3.31 5.52
CA THR A 154 14.61 3.34 5.03
C THR A 154 14.46 2.58 3.71
N VAL A 155 15.42 2.74 2.79
CA VAL A 155 15.43 2.01 1.51
C VAL A 155 15.53 0.51 1.75
N LEU A 156 16.44 0.05 2.61
CA LEU A 156 16.59 -1.36 2.95
C LEU A 156 15.31 -1.95 3.58
N ASP A 157 14.69 -1.22 4.50
CA ASP A 157 13.43 -1.65 5.12
C ASP A 157 12.29 -1.70 4.08
N TYR A 158 12.21 -0.70 3.20
CA TYR A 158 11.25 -0.65 2.10
C TYR A 158 11.41 -1.85 1.16
N GLU A 159 12.62 -2.12 0.67
CA GLU A 159 12.91 -3.23 -0.23
C GLU A 159 12.58 -4.58 0.42
N ARG A 160 12.96 -4.75 1.68
CA ARG A 160 12.65 -5.97 2.44
C ARG A 160 11.15 -6.22 2.52
N TYR A 161 10.34 -5.20 2.87
CA TYR A 161 8.90 -5.36 2.97
C TYR A 161 8.22 -5.50 1.60
N MET A 162 8.75 -4.84 0.56
CA MET A 162 8.31 -5.07 -0.81
C MET A 162 8.55 -6.52 -1.25
N TYR A 163 9.74 -7.04 -1.02
CA TYR A 163 10.11 -8.42 -1.34
C TYR A 163 9.22 -9.45 -0.62
N ASN A 164 8.90 -9.18 0.64
CA ASN A 164 8.05 -10.06 1.45
C ASN A 164 6.54 -9.82 1.23
N HIS A 165 6.16 -8.89 0.36
CA HIS A 165 4.76 -8.50 0.12
C HIS A 165 4.02 -7.99 1.36
N GLU A 166 4.75 -7.42 2.32
CA GLU A 166 4.23 -6.83 3.54
C GLU A 166 3.89 -5.34 3.35
N PHE A 167 3.03 -5.02 2.37
CA PHE A 167 2.75 -3.64 1.94
C PHE A 167 2.25 -2.73 3.06
N HIS A 168 1.51 -3.29 4.03
CA HIS A 168 1.05 -2.53 5.19
C HIS A 168 2.20 -1.97 6.04
N ARG A 169 3.36 -2.64 6.05
CA ARG A 169 4.55 -2.15 6.77
C ARG A 169 5.24 -0.99 6.05
N ILE A 170 5.10 -0.91 4.74
CA ILE A 170 5.67 0.17 3.94
C ILE A 170 5.08 1.51 4.34
N SER A 171 3.79 1.58 4.64
CA SER A 171 3.15 2.79 5.12
C SER A 171 3.78 3.33 6.41
N TYR A 172 4.13 2.45 7.35
CA TYR A 172 4.81 2.82 8.59
C TYR A 172 6.26 3.26 8.36
N VAL A 173 6.98 2.57 7.47
CA VAL A 173 8.36 2.95 7.09
C VAL A 173 8.37 4.35 6.49
N LEU A 174 7.47 4.63 5.56
CA LEU A 174 7.35 5.94 4.92
C LEU A 174 6.91 7.03 5.92
N ASP A 175 5.92 6.76 6.77
CA ASP A 175 5.47 7.71 7.80
C ASP A 175 6.62 8.07 8.76
N SER A 176 7.33 7.06 9.25
CA SER A 176 8.47 7.25 10.15
C SER A 176 9.58 8.07 9.49
N PHE A 177 9.91 7.76 8.24
CA PHE A 177 10.93 8.47 7.48
C PHE A 177 10.55 9.93 7.25
N ILE A 178 9.36 10.20 6.72
CA ILE A 178 8.91 11.55 6.40
C ILE A 178 8.83 12.41 7.66
N ARG A 179 8.35 11.86 8.78
CA ARG A 179 8.32 12.59 10.06
C ARG A 179 9.72 12.86 10.60
N SER A 180 10.66 11.94 10.42
CA SER A 180 12.05 12.12 10.82
C SER A 180 12.73 13.19 9.98
N ILE A 181 12.54 13.22 8.67
CA ILE A 181 13.01 14.30 7.79
C ILE A 181 12.39 15.65 8.20
N ASN A 182 11.09 15.69 8.46
CA ASN A 182 10.44 16.93 8.91
C ASN A 182 11.00 17.43 10.24
N LYS A 183 11.26 16.53 11.18
CA LYS A 183 11.92 16.88 12.47
C LYS A 183 13.33 17.40 12.26
N TYR A 184 14.11 16.74 11.39
CA TYR A 184 15.44 17.22 11.03
C TYR A 184 15.39 18.62 10.41
N TRP A 185 14.49 18.85 9.46
CA TRP A 185 14.27 20.15 8.83
C TRP A 185 14.01 21.24 9.89
N VAL A 186 13.02 21.04 10.74
CA VAL A 186 12.63 22.02 11.77
C VAL A 186 13.79 22.34 12.74
N ASN A 187 14.61 21.36 13.07
CA ASN A 187 15.68 21.53 14.05
C ASN A 187 16.97 22.11 13.47
N ASN A 188 17.25 21.90 12.20
CA ASN A 188 18.56 22.21 11.61
C ASN A 188 18.51 23.29 10.53
N VAL A 189 17.37 23.51 9.90
CA VAL A 189 17.24 24.56 8.89
C VAL A 189 16.71 25.82 9.57
N LYS A 190 17.63 26.67 9.98
CA LYS A 190 17.31 28.04 10.45
C LYS A 190 17.38 28.95 9.25
N ILE A 191 16.24 29.41 8.79
CA ILE A 191 16.09 30.40 7.74
C ILE A 191 15.69 31.71 8.38
#